data_3df5f504583bd2a6483b4deefb742907
#
_entry.id   3df5f504583bd2a6483b4deefb742907
#
_cell.length_a   1.000
_cell.length_b   1.000
_cell.length_c   1.000
_cell.angle_alpha   90.00
_cell.angle_beta   90.00
_cell.angle_gamma   90.00
#
_symmetry.space_group_name_H-M   'P 1'
#
loop_
_entity.id
_entity.type
_entity.pdbx_description
1 polymer ?
#
loop_
_entity_poly.entity_id
_entity_poly.type
_entity_poly.pdbx_seq_one_letter_code
_entity_poly.pdbx_strand_id
1 'polypeptide(L)'
;MNVKLILKLLGRVELLIAGSMLLPLGVSLLYGESPLPFLTSIAVLLCTCLPLSLMRTGPGFFLRDGFAAVGLIWLLVSVAGALPFYFSGEFSSFTDCLFESASGFTTTGATILADIEACSKGILFWRSLTHWLGGM
;
A
#
# COMPACT_ATOMS: atom_id res chain seq x y z
N MET A 1 18.42 10.66 16.44
CA MET A 1 17.49 10.04 15.48
C MET A 1 17.03 11.11 14.49
N ASN A 2 17.24 10.87 13.20
CA ASN A 2 16.88 11.85 12.17
C ASN A 2 15.44 11.60 11.68
N VAL A 3 14.46 12.07 12.45
CA VAL A 3 13.03 11.87 12.18
C VAL A 3 12.64 12.37 10.77
N LYS A 4 13.22 13.49 10.31
CA LYS A 4 12.94 14.05 8.97
C LYS A 4 13.37 13.10 7.86
N LEU A 5 14.48 12.40 8.04
CA LEU A 5 14.96 11.41 7.07
C LEU A 5 14.01 10.19 7.02
N ILE A 6 13.58 9.70 8.19
CA ILE A 6 12.63 8.59 8.28
C ILE A 6 11.33 8.96 7.57
N LEU A 7 10.75 10.12 7.87
CA LEU A 7 9.52 10.60 7.24
C LEU A 7 9.65 10.73 5.72
N LYS A 8 10.80 11.20 5.25
CA LYS A 8 11.07 11.29 3.80
C LYS A 8 11.14 9.91 3.14
N LEU A 9 11.75 8.93 3.80
CA LEU A 9 11.79 7.55 3.30
C LEU A 9 10.39 6.95 3.25
N LEU A 10 9.59 7.14 4.29
CA LEU A 10 8.19 6.72 4.33
C LEU A 10 7.39 7.31 3.16
N GLY A 11 7.48 8.64 2.94
CA GLY A 11 6.79 9.30 1.83
C GLY A 11 7.22 8.79 0.45
N ARG A 12 8.49 8.42 0.26
CA ARG A 12 8.96 7.81 -0.98
C ARG A 12 8.40 6.41 -1.21
N VAL A 13 8.30 5.61 -0.15
CA VAL A 13 7.70 4.27 -0.24
C VAL A 13 6.19 4.37 -0.53
N GLU A 14 5.48 5.30 0.12
CA GLU A 14 4.08 5.57 -0.21
C GLU A 14 3.90 5.94 -1.69
N LEU A 15 4.80 6.76 -2.23
CA LEU A 15 4.75 7.17 -3.65
C LEU A 15 4.95 5.96 -4.58
N LEU A 16 5.82 5.03 -4.25
CA LEU A 16 6.01 3.79 -5.01
C LEU A 16 4.76 2.92 -4.97
N ILE A 17 4.11 2.79 -3.80
CA ILE A 17 2.86 2.05 -3.65
C ILE A 17 1.74 2.71 -4.45
N ALA A 18 1.57 4.03 -4.36
CA ALA A 18 0.59 4.77 -5.15
C ALA A 18 0.82 4.57 -6.66
N GLY A 19 2.07 4.60 -7.10
CA GLY A 19 2.45 4.32 -8.50
C GLY A 19 2.11 2.90 -8.93
N SER A 20 2.33 1.91 -8.07
CA SER A 20 2.00 0.50 -8.37
C SER A 20 0.49 0.26 -8.49
N MET A 21 -0.35 1.08 -7.83
CA MET A 21 -1.82 1.02 -7.93
C MET A 21 -2.35 1.41 -9.32
N LEU A 22 -1.54 2.02 -10.17
CA LEU A 22 -1.93 2.30 -11.57
C LEU A 22 -2.13 1.03 -12.38
N LEU A 23 -1.44 -0.06 -12.06
CA LEU A 23 -1.60 -1.34 -12.74
C LEU A 23 -2.97 -1.97 -12.49
N PRO A 24 -3.42 -2.19 -11.24
CA PRO A 24 -4.76 -2.70 -10.98
C PRO A 24 -5.86 -1.73 -11.40
N LEU A 25 -5.61 -0.42 -11.38
CA LEU A 25 -6.53 0.57 -11.95
C LEU A 25 -6.74 0.31 -13.45
N GLY A 26 -5.68 0.06 -14.20
CA GLY A 26 -5.76 -0.32 -15.61
C GLY A 26 -6.54 -1.61 -15.83
N VAL A 27 -6.33 -2.61 -14.98
CA VAL A 27 -7.09 -3.87 -15.01
C VAL A 27 -8.57 -3.62 -14.76
N SER A 28 -8.93 -2.83 -13.74
CA SER A 28 -10.35 -2.49 -13.46
C SER A 28 -11.01 -1.83 -14.67
N LEU A 29 -10.32 -0.92 -15.35
CA LEU A 29 -10.84 -0.26 -16.56
C LEU A 29 -11.03 -1.26 -17.71
N LEU A 30 -10.12 -2.20 -17.90
CA LEU A 30 -10.22 -3.21 -18.97
C LEU A 30 -11.40 -4.16 -18.76
N TYR A 31 -11.72 -4.49 -17.51
CA TYR A 31 -12.87 -5.35 -17.18
C TYR A 31 -14.17 -4.58 -16.97
N GLY A 32 -14.17 -3.25 -17.15
CA GLY A 32 -15.36 -2.42 -16.95
C GLY A 32 -15.81 -2.30 -15.50
N GLU A 33 -14.92 -2.55 -14.56
CA GLU A 33 -15.15 -2.42 -13.13
C GLU A 33 -14.95 -0.97 -12.66
N SER A 34 -15.48 -0.62 -11.50
CA SER A 34 -15.32 0.72 -10.95
C SER A 34 -13.84 1.02 -10.61
N PRO A 35 -13.23 2.06 -11.18
CA PRO A 35 -11.86 2.46 -10.84
C PRO A 35 -11.76 3.25 -9.52
N LEU A 36 -12.90 3.60 -8.91
CA LEU A 36 -12.98 4.46 -7.73
C LEU A 36 -12.11 3.98 -6.55
N PRO A 37 -12.07 2.68 -6.19
CA PRO A 37 -11.24 2.22 -5.07
C PRO A 37 -9.76 2.59 -5.23
N PHE A 38 -9.22 2.46 -6.44
CA PHE A 38 -7.83 2.79 -6.73
C PHE A 38 -7.60 4.29 -6.84
N LEU A 39 -8.50 5.03 -7.50
CA LEU A 39 -8.40 6.49 -7.62
C LEU A 39 -8.44 7.17 -6.26
N THR A 40 -9.36 6.77 -5.39
CA THR A 40 -9.47 7.32 -4.02
C THR A 40 -8.24 6.96 -3.18
N SER A 41 -7.76 5.73 -3.27
CA SER A 41 -6.54 5.29 -2.58
C SER A 41 -5.32 6.08 -3.04
N ILE A 42 -5.12 6.22 -4.34
CA ILE A 42 -4.02 7.01 -4.91
C ILE A 42 -4.11 8.47 -4.45
N ALA A 43 -5.30 9.08 -4.47
CA ALA A 43 -5.49 10.45 -4.02
C ALA A 43 -5.11 10.64 -2.54
N VAL A 44 -5.54 9.73 -1.67
CA VAL A 44 -5.19 9.74 -0.25
C VAL A 44 -3.68 9.61 -0.05
N LEU A 45 -3.05 8.64 -0.72
CA LEU A 45 -1.60 8.43 -0.62
C LEU A 45 -0.81 9.61 -1.17
N LEU A 46 -1.22 10.23 -2.27
CA LEU A 46 -0.55 11.42 -2.80
C LEU A 46 -0.66 12.60 -1.84
N CYS A 47 -1.81 12.80 -1.19
CA CYS A 47 -1.97 13.86 -0.19
C CYS A 47 -1.03 13.68 1.02
N THR A 48 -0.74 12.45 1.40
CA THR A 48 0.15 12.14 2.54
C THR A 48 1.61 12.11 2.13
N CYS A 49 1.94 11.47 1.00
CA CYS A 49 3.32 11.27 0.59
C CYS A 49 4.01 12.53 0.04
N LEU A 50 3.29 13.44 -0.63
CA LEU A 50 3.89 14.63 -1.23
C LEU A 50 4.58 15.53 -0.20
N PRO A 51 3.93 15.96 0.90
CA PRO A 51 4.60 16.77 1.91
C PRO A 51 5.78 16.03 2.58
N LEU A 52 5.67 14.71 2.76
CA LEU A 52 6.72 13.90 3.37
C LEU A 52 7.93 13.72 2.44
N SER A 53 7.70 13.43 1.17
CA SER A 53 8.75 13.17 0.18
C SER A 53 9.58 14.42 -0.16
N LEU A 54 8.94 15.60 -0.11
CA LEU A 54 9.58 16.89 -0.41
C LEU A 54 10.35 17.50 0.76
N MET A 55 10.31 16.88 1.95
CA MET A 55 11.05 17.37 3.11
C MET A 55 12.56 17.42 2.84
N ARG A 56 13.17 18.55 3.16
CA ARG A 56 14.64 18.71 3.14
C ARG A 56 15.23 18.03 4.36
N THR A 57 16.15 17.10 4.15
CA THR A 57 16.86 16.37 5.20
C THR A 57 18.31 16.83 5.24
N GLY A 58 18.83 17.04 6.46
CA GLY A 58 20.24 17.31 6.68
C GLY A 58 21.12 16.05 6.56
N PRO A 59 22.44 16.19 6.50
CA PRO A 59 23.37 15.06 6.51
C PRO A 59 23.34 14.35 7.87
N GLY A 60 23.47 13.04 7.84
CA GLY A 60 23.54 12.17 9.02
C GLY A 60 22.55 11.03 8.97
N PHE A 61 23.03 9.87 8.60
CA PHE A 61 22.30 8.60 8.65
C PHE A 61 22.98 7.71 9.69
N PHE A 62 22.23 7.32 10.71
CA PHE A 62 22.68 6.34 11.70
C PHE A 62 22.01 5.00 11.46
N LEU A 63 22.69 3.90 11.75
CA LEU A 63 22.15 2.56 11.66
C LEU A 63 20.80 2.39 12.37
N ARG A 64 20.67 3.03 13.53
CA ARG A 64 19.42 3.04 14.32
C ARG A 64 18.25 3.65 13.55
N ASP A 65 18.50 4.70 12.76
CA ASP A 65 17.47 5.35 11.95
C ASP A 65 16.99 4.42 10.83
N GLY A 66 17.90 3.61 10.28
CA GLY A 66 17.58 2.58 9.29
C GLY A 66 16.64 1.49 9.84
N PHE A 67 16.95 0.94 11.01
CA PHE A 67 16.09 -0.07 11.64
C PHE A 67 14.70 0.47 11.99
N ALA A 68 14.64 1.69 12.53
CA ALA A 68 13.37 2.36 12.83
C ALA A 68 12.56 2.62 11.54
N ALA A 69 13.22 3.08 10.48
CA ALA A 69 12.59 3.32 9.18
C ALA A 69 11.99 2.04 8.60
N VAL A 70 12.73 0.93 8.60
CA VAL A 70 12.24 -0.36 8.09
C VAL A 70 11.01 -0.84 8.85
N GLY A 71 11.02 -0.81 10.18
CA GLY A 71 9.86 -1.20 10.99
C GLY A 71 8.63 -0.34 10.69
N LEU A 72 8.80 0.98 10.58
CA LEU A 72 7.70 1.89 10.24
C LEU A 72 7.22 1.72 8.80
N ILE A 73 8.10 1.42 7.85
CA ILE A 73 7.74 1.13 6.46
C ILE A 73 6.80 -0.07 6.39
N TRP A 74 7.07 -1.15 7.11
CA TRP A 74 6.18 -2.32 7.12
C TRP A 74 4.77 -2.01 7.61
N LEU A 75 4.65 -1.21 8.66
CA LEU A 75 3.34 -0.75 9.15
C LEU A 75 2.64 0.15 8.13
N LEU A 76 3.37 1.11 7.57
CA LEU A 76 2.85 2.05 6.59
C LEU A 76 2.36 1.33 5.32
N VAL A 77 3.16 0.42 4.78
CA VAL A 77 2.84 -0.35 3.57
C VAL A 77 1.59 -1.20 3.78
N SER A 78 1.45 -1.82 4.96
CA SER A 78 0.25 -2.59 5.30
C SER A 78 -1.01 -1.71 5.33
N VAL A 79 -0.92 -0.51 5.91
CA VAL A 79 -2.05 0.43 5.95
C VAL A 79 -2.34 1.00 4.56
N ALA A 80 -1.33 1.44 3.83
CA ALA A 80 -1.47 2.00 2.49
C ALA A 80 -2.08 0.97 1.52
N GLY A 81 -1.60 -0.27 1.56
CA GLY A 81 -2.12 -1.35 0.72
C GLY A 81 -3.52 -1.82 1.09
N ALA A 82 -3.99 -1.54 2.30
CA ALA A 82 -5.36 -1.83 2.73
C ALA A 82 -6.41 -0.88 2.12
N LEU A 83 -6.00 0.31 1.69
CA LEU A 83 -6.93 1.33 1.17
C LEU A 83 -7.78 0.86 -0.01
N PRO A 84 -7.22 0.25 -1.09
CA PRO A 84 -8.03 -0.25 -2.19
C PRO A 84 -9.04 -1.32 -1.75
N PHE A 85 -8.66 -2.21 -0.83
CA PHE A 85 -9.56 -3.20 -0.27
C PHE A 85 -10.71 -2.55 0.51
N TYR A 86 -10.40 -1.53 1.31
CA TYR A 86 -11.41 -0.81 2.09
C TYR A 86 -12.38 -0.03 1.19
N PHE A 87 -11.88 0.70 0.21
CA PHE A 87 -12.72 1.50 -0.69
C PHE A 87 -13.50 0.66 -1.70
N SER A 88 -13.10 -0.59 -1.94
CA SER A 88 -13.88 -1.51 -2.79
C SER A 88 -15.20 -1.93 -2.15
N GLY A 89 -15.28 -1.90 -0.82
CA GLY A 89 -16.46 -2.37 -0.08
C GLY A 89 -16.66 -3.89 -0.09
N GLU A 90 -15.69 -4.65 -0.60
CA GLU A 90 -15.77 -6.13 -0.68
C GLU A 90 -15.38 -6.82 0.64
N PHE A 91 -14.83 -6.06 1.59
CA PHE A 91 -14.40 -6.54 2.90
C PHE A 91 -15.30 -6.02 4.01
N SER A 92 -15.53 -6.85 5.04
CA SER A 92 -16.47 -6.54 6.13
C SER A 92 -15.96 -5.42 7.05
N SER A 93 -14.65 -5.32 7.25
CA SER A 93 -14.04 -4.33 8.15
C SER A 93 -12.68 -3.85 7.66
N PHE A 94 -12.22 -2.71 8.17
CA PHE A 94 -10.87 -2.22 7.90
C PHE A 94 -9.79 -3.18 8.43
N THR A 95 -10.06 -3.87 9.53
CA THR A 95 -9.16 -4.88 10.09
C THR A 95 -8.93 -6.02 9.10
N ASP A 96 -9.99 -6.46 8.40
CA ASP A 96 -9.89 -7.49 7.37
C ASP A 96 -9.04 -7.01 6.18
N CYS A 97 -9.24 -5.76 5.75
CA CYS A 97 -8.43 -5.14 4.71
C CYS A 97 -6.95 -5.06 5.11
N LEU A 98 -6.68 -4.68 6.36
CA LEU A 98 -5.34 -4.60 6.90
C LEU A 98 -4.67 -5.97 6.97
N PHE A 99 -5.42 -6.99 7.41
CA PHE A 99 -4.94 -8.37 7.43
C PHE A 99 -4.56 -8.86 6.03
N GLU A 100 -5.43 -8.65 5.04
CA GLU A 100 -5.19 -9.06 3.66
C GLU A 100 -3.98 -8.35 3.07
N SER A 101 -3.84 -7.04 3.30
CA SER A 101 -2.69 -6.24 2.86
C SER A 101 -1.39 -6.69 3.53
N ALA A 102 -1.38 -6.85 4.85
CA ALA A 102 -0.21 -7.31 5.59
C ALA A 102 0.21 -8.72 5.15
N SER A 103 -0.75 -9.63 4.97
CA SER A 103 -0.51 -10.98 4.45
C SER A 103 0.10 -10.96 3.05
N GLY A 104 -0.34 -10.04 2.19
CA GLY A 104 0.21 -9.84 0.86
C GLY A 104 1.66 -9.38 0.90
N PHE A 105 1.93 -8.26 1.53
CA PHE A 105 3.28 -7.68 1.58
C PHE A 105 4.29 -8.52 2.34
N THR A 106 3.87 -9.26 3.36
CA THR A 106 4.74 -10.22 4.05
C THR A 106 4.88 -11.56 3.32
N THR A 107 4.22 -11.71 2.17
CA THR A 107 4.20 -12.94 1.36
C THR A 107 3.68 -14.17 2.12
N THR A 108 2.89 -13.97 3.16
CA THR A 108 2.31 -15.05 3.97
C THR A 108 1.26 -15.87 3.19
N GLY A 109 0.47 -15.20 2.34
CA GLY A 109 -0.54 -15.84 1.51
C GLY A 109 -1.83 -16.24 2.24
N ALA A 110 -1.95 -15.95 3.53
CA ALA A 110 -3.19 -16.15 4.27
C ALA A 110 -4.27 -15.18 3.79
N THR A 111 -5.51 -15.64 3.69
CA THR A 111 -6.65 -14.80 3.28
C THR A 111 -7.82 -14.95 4.22
N ILE A 112 -8.54 -13.85 4.40
CA ILE A 112 -9.81 -13.83 5.14
C ILE A 112 -11.02 -14.01 4.21
N LEU A 113 -10.81 -13.97 2.90
CA LEU A 113 -11.86 -14.15 1.91
C LEU A 113 -12.32 -15.61 1.86
N ALA A 114 -13.62 -15.82 2.05
CA ALA A 114 -14.25 -17.12 1.90
C ALA A 114 -14.38 -17.55 0.43
N ASP A 115 -14.64 -16.57 -0.45
CA ASP A 115 -14.71 -16.76 -1.90
C ASP A 115 -13.86 -15.68 -2.59
N ILE A 116 -12.68 -16.09 -3.02
CA ILE A 116 -11.72 -15.19 -3.69
C ILE A 116 -12.22 -14.82 -5.10
N GLU A 117 -12.90 -15.73 -5.79
CA GLU A 117 -13.34 -15.52 -7.18
C GLU A 117 -14.51 -14.52 -7.27
N ALA A 118 -15.25 -14.31 -6.19
CA ALA A 118 -16.31 -13.32 -6.12
C ALA A 118 -15.83 -11.87 -6.11
N CYS A 119 -14.56 -11.64 -5.80
CA CYS A 119 -13.96 -10.30 -5.80
C CYS A 119 -13.77 -9.76 -7.22
N SER A 120 -13.78 -8.42 -7.34
CA SER A 120 -13.48 -7.74 -8.59
C SER A 120 -12.05 -8.07 -9.10
N LYS A 121 -11.87 -8.09 -10.42
CA LYS A 121 -10.59 -8.45 -11.05
C LYS A 121 -9.47 -7.47 -10.69
N GLY A 122 -9.79 -6.19 -10.56
CA GLY A 122 -8.85 -5.17 -10.10
C GLY A 122 -8.35 -5.45 -8.68
N ILE A 123 -9.23 -5.81 -7.77
CA ILE A 123 -8.88 -6.16 -6.38
C ILE A 123 -8.06 -7.45 -6.32
N LEU A 124 -8.42 -8.47 -7.09
CA LEU A 124 -7.63 -9.71 -7.19
C LEU A 124 -6.22 -9.45 -7.75
N PHE A 125 -6.13 -8.60 -8.75
CA PHE A 125 -4.84 -8.19 -9.31
C PHE A 125 -4.01 -7.43 -8.28
N TRP A 126 -4.62 -6.50 -7.54
CA TRP A 126 -3.95 -5.77 -6.45
C TRP A 126 -3.43 -6.74 -5.38
N ARG A 127 -4.27 -7.68 -4.95
CA ARG A 127 -3.89 -8.72 -4.00
C ARG A 127 -2.65 -9.50 -4.46
N SER A 128 -2.63 -9.94 -5.72
CA SER A 128 -1.48 -10.64 -6.31
C SER A 128 -0.24 -9.74 -6.40
N LEU A 129 -0.43 -8.48 -6.75
CA LEU A 129 0.65 -7.51 -6.87
C LEU A 129 1.31 -7.19 -5.52
N THR A 130 0.53 -7.15 -4.42
CA THR A 130 1.11 -6.97 -3.07
C THR A 130 2.05 -8.11 -2.69
N HIS A 131 1.72 -9.36 -3.04
CA HIS A 131 2.62 -10.51 -2.85
C HIS A 131 3.92 -10.37 -3.66
N TRP A 132 3.80 -9.93 -4.90
CA TRP A 132 4.96 -9.72 -5.76
C TRP A 132 5.85 -8.59 -5.26
N LEU A 133 5.27 -7.46 -4.90
CA LEU A 133 6.01 -6.31 -4.34
C LEU A 133 6.70 -6.66 -3.02
N GLY A 134 6.02 -7.42 -2.16
CA GLY A 134 6.57 -7.84 -0.87
C GLY A 134 7.69 -8.88 -1.01
N GLY A 135 7.67 -9.69 -2.07
CA GLY A 135 8.66 -10.71 -2.36
C GLY A 135 9.95 -10.19 -3.02
N MET A 136 9.96 -8.96 -3.50
CA MET A 136 11.15 -8.31 -4.07
C MET A 136 12.02 -7.67 -3.00
#